data_41b5b2575dae699a300295b1f22c389d
#
_entry.id   41b5b2575dae699a300295b1f22c389d
#
_cell.length_a   1.000
_cell.length_b   1.000
_cell.length_c   1.000
_cell.angle_alpha   90.00
_cell.angle_beta   90.00
_cell.angle_gamma   90.00
#
_symmetry.space_group_name_H-M   'P 1'
#
loop_
_entity.id
_entity.type
_entity.pdbx_description
1 polymer ?
#
loop_
_entity_poly.entity_id
_entity_poly.type
_entity_poly.pdbx_seq_one_letter_code
_entity_poly.pdbx_strand_id
1 'polypeptide(L)'
;MAVLIGAAFLLERDVTPIYAIGDIHGHLDKLDEALERIHADGGADATVVFVGDYVDRGAESQGVIQRIIDGQTSGKNWITLKGNLDRMFELFMQSPPQHDPHLLLGMDWFNDRIGGIATLESYGIEIERGVSRTYQIHAQALERVPAAHIAFLKGLKTHYLVNGTLFVHAGIRPEISLAAQTETDLLWIRQEFHDYQNDHQYLVVHGHTPMQNITHYGNRVNIDGGAAYGRELTPIVIEGAEIFALGRGGRVRLEP
;
A
#
# COMPACT_ATOMS: atom_id res chain seq x y z
N MET A 1 -42.87 -21.10 32.90
CA MET A 1 -42.05 -21.88 31.93
C MET A 1 -41.31 -20.87 31.09
N ALA A 2 -40.06 -20.61 31.45
CA ALA A 2 -39.20 -19.70 30.75
C ALA A 2 -38.37 -20.51 29.74
N VAL A 3 -38.45 -20.14 28.48
CA VAL A 3 -37.57 -20.70 27.43
C VAL A 3 -36.40 -19.75 27.24
N LEU A 4 -35.28 -20.13 27.80
CA LEU A 4 -33.97 -19.59 27.47
C LEU A 4 -33.58 -20.14 26.07
N ILE A 5 -33.60 -19.30 25.04
CA ILE A 5 -32.89 -19.58 23.81
C ILE A 5 -32.16 -18.29 23.43
N GLY A 6 -30.90 -18.25 23.73
CA GLY A 6 -30.00 -17.19 23.37
C GLY A 6 -28.54 -17.66 23.49
N ALA A 7 -28.23 -18.82 22.94
CA ALA A 7 -26.85 -19.15 22.69
C ALA A 7 -26.43 -18.39 21.44
N ALA A 8 -25.79 -17.23 21.65
CA ALA A 8 -25.08 -16.54 20.62
C ALA A 8 -24.06 -17.52 20.01
N PHE A 9 -24.26 -17.85 18.76
CA PHE A 9 -23.19 -18.37 17.90
C PHE A 9 -22.13 -17.25 17.79
N LEU A 10 -21.24 -17.22 18.75
CA LEU A 10 -19.92 -16.63 18.54
C LEU A 10 -19.25 -17.55 17.52
N LEU A 11 -19.41 -17.22 16.24
CA LEU A 11 -18.49 -17.70 15.23
C LEU A 11 -17.10 -17.37 15.77
N GLU A 12 -16.30 -18.41 16.09
CA GLU A 12 -14.88 -18.25 16.31
C GLU A 12 -14.36 -17.53 15.07
N ARG A 13 -14.08 -16.22 15.21
CA ARG A 13 -13.39 -15.48 14.17
C ARG A 13 -12.04 -16.16 14.03
N ASP A 14 -11.70 -16.49 12.81
CA ASP A 14 -10.36 -16.98 12.48
C ASP A 14 -9.36 -15.98 13.08
N VAL A 15 -8.70 -16.38 14.16
CA VAL A 15 -7.76 -15.55 14.93
C VAL A 15 -6.36 -15.54 14.29
N THR A 16 -6.23 -16.07 13.07
CA THR A 16 -4.97 -16.04 12.35
C THR A 16 -4.57 -14.58 12.12
N PRO A 17 -3.41 -14.15 12.65
CA PRO A 17 -2.96 -12.77 12.51
C PRO A 17 -2.77 -12.37 11.05
N ILE A 18 -3.19 -11.15 10.70
CA ILE A 18 -2.95 -10.53 9.39
C ILE A 18 -2.02 -9.35 9.61
N TYR A 19 -0.92 -9.33 8.88
CA TYR A 19 0.04 -8.24 8.90
C TYR A 19 -0.24 -7.28 7.75
N ALA A 20 0.04 -5.98 7.96
CA ALA A 20 -0.04 -5.01 6.87
C ALA A 20 1.16 -4.06 6.88
N ILE A 21 1.60 -3.68 5.69
CA ILE A 21 2.70 -2.75 5.43
C ILE A 21 2.15 -1.58 4.62
N GLY A 22 2.45 -0.34 5.08
CA GLY A 22 2.09 0.91 4.42
C GLY A 22 3.00 1.24 3.24
N ASP A 23 3.00 2.52 2.87
CA ASP A 23 3.72 3.08 1.73
C ASP A 23 5.24 2.89 1.86
N ILE A 24 5.86 2.22 0.88
CA ILE A 24 7.28 1.81 0.91
C ILE A 24 8.17 2.80 0.18
N HIS A 25 7.71 3.29 -0.97
CA HIS A 25 8.39 4.32 -1.76
C HIS A 25 9.87 4.03 -2.02
N GLY A 26 10.19 2.88 -2.61
CA GLY A 26 11.56 2.55 -3.03
C GLY A 26 12.57 2.41 -1.89
N HIS A 27 12.14 2.17 -0.66
CA HIS A 27 13.01 1.91 0.50
C HIS A 27 13.11 0.41 0.78
N LEU A 28 13.97 -0.29 0.05
CA LEU A 28 14.16 -1.74 0.15
C LEU A 28 14.68 -2.16 1.53
N ASP A 29 15.61 -1.41 2.08
CA ASP A 29 16.18 -1.62 3.41
C ASP A 29 15.08 -1.65 4.49
N LYS A 30 14.16 -0.68 4.45
CA LYS A 30 13.03 -0.61 5.39
C LYS A 30 12.02 -1.72 5.18
N LEU A 31 11.79 -2.12 3.92
CA LEU A 31 10.94 -3.25 3.60
C LEU A 31 11.49 -4.54 4.20
N ASP A 32 12.78 -4.80 4.03
CA ASP A 32 13.40 -6.00 4.58
C ASP A 32 13.36 -6.00 6.11
N GLU A 33 13.66 -4.87 6.79
CA GLU A 33 13.49 -4.75 8.23
C GLU A 33 12.05 -5.02 8.69
N ALA A 34 11.05 -4.53 7.95
CA ALA A 34 9.63 -4.75 8.26
C ALA A 34 9.25 -6.23 8.12
N LEU A 35 9.71 -6.87 7.04
CA LEU A 35 9.48 -8.29 6.78
C LEU A 35 10.19 -9.19 7.80
N GLU A 36 11.39 -8.83 8.26
CA GLU A 36 12.09 -9.53 9.35
C GLU A 36 11.28 -9.48 10.65
N ARG A 37 10.73 -8.32 11.02
CA ARG A 37 9.86 -8.19 12.19
C ARG A 37 8.60 -9.05 12.07
N ILE A 38 7.95 -9.03 10.91
CA ILE A 38 6.78 -9.89 10.65
C ILE A 38 7.16 -11.37 10.77
N HIS A 39 8.31 -11.77 10.20
CA HIS A 39 8.78 -13.14 10.28
C HIS A 39 9.07 -13.58 11.72
N ALA A 40 9.66 -12.71 12.52
CA ALA A 40 9.95 -12.99 13.93
C ALA A 40 8.69 -13.13 14.78
N ASP A 41 7.60 -12.39 14.44
CA ASP A 41 6.34 -12.39 15.18
C ASP A 41 5.36 -13.47 14.69
N GLY A 42 5.15 -13.57 13.36
CA GLY A 42 4.13 -14.42 12.73
C GLY A 42 4.68 -15.65 11.98
N GLY A 43 6.00 -15.79 11.91
CA GLY A 43 6.63 -16.90 11.22
C GLY A 43 6.67 -16.77 9.69
N ALA A 44 7.09 -17.88 9.05
CA ALA A 44 7.33 -17.91 7.61
C ALA A 44 6.05 -17.83 6.76
N ASP A 45 4.92 -18.26 7.31
CA ASP A 45 3.64 -18.40 6.62
C ASP A 45 2.67 -17.23 6.91
N ALA A 46 3.18 -16.16 7.54
CA ALA A 46 2.41 -14.97 7.87
C ALA A 46 1.71 -14.40 6.62
N THR A 47 0.42 -14.10 6.75
CA THR A 47 -0.33 -13.35 5.73
C THR A 47 0.04 -11.88 5.81
N VAL A 48 0.55 -11.31 4.72
CA VAL A 48 0.97 -9.91 4.65
C VAL A 48 0.20 -9.18 3.56
N VAL A 49 -0.41 -8.04 3.91
CA VAL A 49 -1.08 -7.14 2.97
C VAL A 49 -0.25 -5.88 2.81
N PHE A 50 0.15 -5.58 1.59
CA PHE A 50 0.82 -4.34 1.21
C PHE A 50 -0.22 -3.38 0.64
N VAL A 51 -0.34 -2.18 1.20
CA VAL A 51 -1.42 -1.26 0.80
C VAL A 51 -1.07 -0.35 -0.39
N GLY A 52 0.05 -0.58 -1.06
CA GLY A 52 0.45 0.14 -2.28
C GLY A 52 1.59 1.13 -2.07
N ASP A 53 1.86 1.93 -3.11
CA ASP A 53 2.96 2.90 -3.21
C ASP A 53 4.33 2.25 -2.94
N TYR A 54 4.67 1.28 -3.80
CA TYR A 54 5.96 0.58 -3.78
C TYR A 54 7.08 1.44 -4.34
N VAL A 55 6.76 2.32 -5.28
CA VAL A 55 7.68 3.09 -6.12
C VAL A 55 7.77 4.55 -5.70
N ASP A 56 8.63 5.28 -6.39
CA ASP A 56 8.87 6.72 -6.30
C ASP A 56 9.55 7.19 -5.00
N ARG A 57 10.25 8.32 -5.07
CA ARG A 57 10.95 9.01 -3.98
C ARG A 57 12.23 8.31 -3.53
N GLY A 58 12.18 7.06 -3.11
CA GLY A 58 13.34 6.26 -2.72
C GLY A 58 14.10 5.67 -3.92
N ALA A 59 15.35 5.31 -3.69
CA ALA A 59 16.28 4.94 -4.75
C ALA A 59 16.16 3.50 -5.25
N GLU A 60 15.36 2.65 -4.58
CA GLU A 60 15.38 1.20 -4.84
C GLU A 60 14.02 0.63 -5.24
N SER A 61 13.22 1.41 -6.02
CA SER A 61 11.90 0.96 -6.49
C SER A 61 11.96 -0.36 -7.25
N GLN A 62 12.98 -0.57 -8.09
CA GLN A 62 13.22 -1.85 -8.77
C GLN A 62 13.40 -2.99 -7.76
N GLY A 63 14.23 -2.77 -6.74
CA GLY A 63 14.52 -3.77 -5.70
C GLY A 63 13.27 -4.12 -4.87
N VAL A 64 12.45 -3.12 -4.52
CA VAL A 64 11.18 -3.32 -3.80
C VAL A 64 10.23 -4.20 -4.60
N ILE A 65 9.98 -3.88 -5.88
CA ILE A 65 9.12 -4.70 -6.73
C ILE A 65 9.67 -6.12 -6.85
N GLN A 66 10.97 -6.28 -7.12
CA GLN A 66 11.60 -7.60 -7.26
C GLN A 66 11.47 -8.41 -5.96
N ARG A 67 11.73 -7.78 -4.81
CA ARG A 67 11.62 -8.43 -3.49
C ARG A 67 10.23 -9.00 -3.22
N ILE A 68 9.18 -8.26 -3.63
CA ILE A 68 7.78 -8.70 -3.47
C ILE A 68 7.47 -9.84 -4.44
N ILE A 69 7.88 -9.73 -5.70
CA ILE A 69 7.72 -10.80 -6.70
C ILE A 69 8.40 -12.10 -6.23
N ASP A 70 9.61 -12.01 -5.72
CA ASP A 70 10.36 -13.16 -5.22
C ASP A 70 9.65 -13.82 -4.03
N GLY A 71 9.10 -13.01 -3.12
CA GLY A 71 8.30 -13.49 -2.01
C GLY A 71 7.06 -14.26 -2.48
N GLN A 72 6.28 -13.68 -3.38
CA GLN A 72 5.09 -14.33 -3.95
C GLN A 72 5.45 -15.61 -4.73
N THR A 73 6.52 -15.57 -5.51
CA THR A 73 6.99 -16.73 -6.28
C THR A 73 7.49 -17.86 -5.38
N SER A 74 8.06 -17.54 -4.21
CA SER A 74 8.46 -18.51 -3.19
C SER A 74 7.29 -19.06 -2.36
N GLY A 75 6.05 -18.67 -2.69
CA GLY A 75 4.84 -19.17 -2.03
C GLY A 75 4.42 -18.41 -0.78
N LYS A 76 4.97 -17.21 -0.52
CA LYS A 76 4.50 -16.35 0.58
C LYS A 76 3.07 -15.90 0.34
N ASN A 77 2.27 -15.87 1.39
CA ASN A 77 0.90 -15.36 1.34
C ASN A 77 0.90 -13.83 1.40
N TRP A 78 1.39 -13.21 0.34
CA TRP A 78 1.54 -11.76 0.19
C TRP A 78 0.49 -11.20 -0.76
N ILE A 79 -0.40 -10.37 -0.24
CA ILE A 79 -1.45 -9.68 -0.98
C ILE A 79 -0.98 -8.27 -1.29
N THR A 80 -0.97 -7.90 -2.57
CA THR A 80 -0.46 -6.61 -3.03
C THR A 80 -1.57 -5.74 -3.58
N LEU A 81 -1.71 -4.53 -3.03
CA LEU A 81 -2.66 -3.54 -3.49
C LEU A 81 -1.97 -2.47 -4.33
N LYS A 82 -2.74 -1.79 -5.16
CA LYS A 82 -2.27 -0.70 -6.00
C LYS A 82 -2.32 0.62 -5.25
N GLY A 83 -1.21 1.35 -5.24
CA GLY A 83 -1.16 2.74 -4.84
C GLY A 83 -1.31 3.69 -6.03
N ASN A 84 -1.49 4.97 -5.76
CA ASN A 84 -1.63 5.97 -6.82
C ASN A 84 -0.30 6.18 -7.59
N LEU A 85 0.85 6.02 -6.93
CA LEU A 85 2.14 6.15 -7.62
C LEU A 85 2.46 4.90 -8.45
N ASP A 86 2.06 3.71 -8.00
CA ASP A 86 2.13 2.48 -8.80
C ASP A 86 1.30 2.61 -10.08
N ARG A 87 0.10 3.22 -9.99
CA ARG A 87 -0.74 3.53 -11.16
C ARG A 87 -0.06 4.51 -12.09
N MET A 88 0.61 5.54 -11.58
CA MET A 88 1.34 6.49 -12.43
C MET A 88 2.47 5.80 -13.20
N PHE A 89 3.23 4.91 -12.56
CA PHE A 89 4.25 4.13 -13.24
C PHE A 89 3.64 3.20 -14.29
N GLU A 90 2.55 2.49 -13.97
CA GLU A 90 1.82 1.66 -14.94
C GLU A 90 1.35 2.47 -16.16
N LEU A 91 0.78 3.66 -15.94
CA LEU A 91 0.32 4.56 -17.00
C LEU A 91 1.48 5.06 -17.87
N PHE A 92 2.61 5.42 -17.24
CA PHE A 92 3.81 5.83 -17.98
C PHE A 92 4.35 4.71 -18.89
N MET A 93 4.24 3.43 -18.47
CA MET A 93 4.69 2.28 -19.25
C MET A 93 3.77 1.88 -20.40
N GLN A 94 2.65 2.57 -20.61
CA GLN A 94 1.78 2.36 -21.78
C GLN A 94 2.39 2.97 -23.05
N SER A 95 1.93 2.50 -24.22
CA SER A 95 2.37 3.05 -25.51
C SER A 95 1.16 3.57 -26.30
N PRO A 96 0.98 4.90 -26.42
CA PRO A 96 1.83 5.96 -25.88
C PRO A 96 1.72 6.08 -24.35
N PRO A 97 2.72 6.70 -23.66
CA PRO A 97 2.65 6.90 -22.22
C PRO A 97 1.45 7.80 -21.85
N GLN A 98 0.79 7.44 -20.76
CA GLN A 98 -0.37 8.15 -20.25
C GLN A 98 -0.01 8.91 -18.96
N HIS A 99 -0.76 9.96 -18.67
CA HIS A 99 -0.69 10.71 -17.42
C HIS A 99 -1.89 10.39 -16.54
N ASP A 100 -1.68 10.39 -15.23
CA ASP A 100 -2.80 10.25 -14.30
C ASP A 100 -3.66 11.54 -14.31
N PRO A 101 -4.97 11.42 -14.57
CA PRO A 101 -5.86 12.60 -14.64
C PRO A 101 -6.03 13.31 -13.29
N HIS A 102 -5.59 12.71 -12.17
CA HIS A 102 -5.64 13.32 -10.84
C HIS A 102 -4.46 14.26 -10.55
N LEU A 103 -3.42 14.22 -11.37
CA LEU A 103 -2.34 15.17 -11.24
C LEU A 103 -2.84 16.60 -11.54
N LEU A 104 -2.43 17.55 -10.72
CA LEU A 104 -2.73 18.95 -10.93
C LEU A 104 -2.18 19.43 -12.28
N LEU A 105 -2.86 20.37 -12.90
CA LEU A 105 -2.42 20.95 -14.17
C LEU A 105 -0.98 21.46 -14.07
N GLY A 106 -0.13 21.04 -14.99
CA GLY A 106 1.29 21.38 -15.01
C GLY A 106 2.18 20.50 -14.12
N MET A 107 1.62 19.50 -13.45
CA MET A 107 2.39 18.45 -12.79
C MET A 107 2.42 17.19 -13.66
N ASP A 108 3.54 16.53 -13.65
CA ASP A 108 3.73 15.21 -14.26
C ASP A 108 4.37 14.25 -13.24
N TRP A 109 4.51 12.98 -13.61
CA TRP A 109 5.11 11.96 -12.75
C TRP A 109 6.57 12.25 -12.39
N PHE A 110 7.28 13.05 -13.19
CA PHE A 110 8.68 13.44 -12.95
C PHE A 110 8.84 14.60 -11.97
N ASN A 111 7.73 15.18 -11.50
CA ASN A 111 7.78 16.24 -10.51
C ASN A 111 8.42 15.74 -9.20
N ASP A 112 9.27 16.57 -8.56
CA ASP A 112 10.00 16.21 -7.34
C ASP A 112 9.09 15.78 -6.18
N ARG A 113 7.87 16.30 -6.12
CA ARG A 113 6.90 15.91 -5.08
C ARG A 113 6.33 14.52 -5.30
N ILE A 114 6.35 14.04 -6.54
CA ILE A 114 5.89 12.71 -6.93
C ILE A 114 7.06 11.72 -6.82
N GLY A 115 8.19 12.01 -7.49
CA GLY A 115 9.43 11.27 -7.34
C GLY A 115 9.66 10.18 -8.38
N GLY A 116 8.92 10.18 -9.51
CA GLY A 116 9.02 9.14 -10.54
C GLY A 116 10.40 9.02 -11.20
N ILE A 117 11.20 10.10 -11.15
CA ILE A 117 12.61 10.06 -11.62
C ILE A 117 13.38 8.98 -10.85
N ALA A 118 13.27 8.95 -9.51
CA ALA A 118 13.98 7.97 -8.69
C ALA A 118 13.60 6.52 -9.05
N THR A 119 12.34 6.28 -9.41
CA THR A 119 11.92 4.98 -9.93
C THR A 119 12.67 4.60 -11.19
N LEU A 120 12.71 5.47 -12.19
CA LEU A 120 13.40 5.18 -13.45
C LEU A 120 14.92 5.05 -13.29
N GLU A 121 15.52 5.87 -12.43
CA GLU A 121 16.93 5.77 -12.06
C GLU A 121 17.27 4.42 -11.42
N SER A 122 16.35 3.85 -10.62
CA SER A 122 16.53 2.51 -10.04
C SER A 122 16.64 1.40 -11.11
N TYR A 123 16.10 1.63 -12.31
CA TYR A 123 16.28 0.75 -13.48
C TYR A 123 17.49 1.13 -14.35
N GLY A 124 18.37 2.02 -13.87
CA GLY A 124 19.57 2.46 -14.56
C GLY A 124 19.29 3.43 -15.70
N ILE A 125 18.17 4.13 -15.71
CA ILE A 125 17.83 5.15 -16.70
C ILE A 125 18.33 6.50 -16.19
N GLU A 126 19.34 7.04 -16.85
CA GLU A 126 19.89 8.35 -16.51
C GLU A 126 18.99 9.46 -17.06
N ILE A 127 18.54 10.36 -16.18
CA ILE A 127 17.65 11.47 -16.54
C ILE A 127 18.30 12.79 -16.19
N GLU A 128 18.70 13.53 -17.25
CA GLU A 128 19.19 14.89 -17.11
C GLU A 128 18.02 15.87 -17.23
N ARG A 129 17.71 16.57 -16.12
CA ARG A 129 16.59 17.50 -16.04
C ARG A 129 16.74 18.65 -17.03
N GLY A 130 15.68 18.94 -17.77
CA GLY A 130 15.65 19.98 -18.79
C GLY A 130 16.34 19.60 -20.12
N VAL A 131 17.04 18.46 -20.18
CA VAL A 131 17.72 17.93 -21.38
C VAL A 131 17.02 16.68 -21.90
N SER A 132 16.82 15.68 -21.05
CA SER A 132 16.20 14.42 -21.44
C SER A 132 14.74 14.64 -21.87
N ARG A 133 14.37 14.10 -23.01
CA ARG A 133 13.01 14.21 -23.53
C ARG A 133 12.16 13.02 -23.09
N THR A 134 10.91 13.26 -22.71
CA THR A 134 9.98 12.22 -22.21
C THR A 134 9.92 10.99 -23.12
N TYR A 135 9.90 11.17 -24.45
CA TYR A 135 9.86 10.04 -25.39
C TYR A 135 11.15 9.19 -25.36
N GLN A 136 12.31 9.81 -25.08
CA GLN A 136 13.60 9.08 -24.97
C GLN A 136 13.65 8.30 -23.67
N ILE A 137 13.21 8.93 -22.58
CA ILE A 137 13.07 8.28 -21.26
C ILE A 137 12.13 7.09 -21.35
N HIS A 138 10.97 7.27 -21.97
CA HIS A 138 9.97 6.22 -22.16
C HIS A 138 10.50 5.06 -23.01
N ALA A 139 11.22 5.34 -24.10
CA ALA A 139 11.84 4.29 -24.93
C ALA A 139 12.85 3.45 -24.12
N GLN A 140 13.70 4.10 -23.31
CA GLN A 140 14.62 3.40 -22.40
C GLN A 140 13.86 2.61 -21.32
N ALA A 141 12.76 3.14 -20.77
CA ALA A 141 11.95 2.44 -19.79
C ALA A 141 11.34 1.16 -20.37
N LEU A 142 10.80 1.21 -21.59
CA LEU A 142 10.28 0.02 -22.29
C LEU A 142 11.35 -1.06 -22.53
N GLU A 143 12.61 -0.67 -22.66
CA GLU A 143 13.73 -1.60 -22.85
C GLU A 143 14.24 -2.18 -21.53
N ARG A 144 14.32 -1.34 -20.47
CA ARG A 144 15.02 -1.69 -19.23
C ARG A 144 14.14 -2.25 -18.13
N VAL A 145 12.84 -1.85 -18.07
CA VAL A 145 11.92 -2.34 -17.07
C VAL A 145 11.53 -3.77 -17.40
N PRO A 146 11.78 -4.75 -16.50
CA PRO A 146 11.46 -6.15 -16.77
C PRO A 146 9.96 -6.37 -17.00
N ALA A 147 9.61 -7.25 -17.93
CA ALA A 147 8.21 -7.60 -18.21
C ALA A 147 7.48 -8.13 -16.97
N ALA A 148 8.19 -8.81 -16.06
CA ALA A 148 7.65 -9.29 -14.80
C ALA A 148 7.20 -8.14 -13.89
N HIS A 149 7.94 -7.01 -13.86
CA HIS A 149 7.57 -5.83 -13.08
C HIS A 149 6.32 -5.15 -13.65
N ILE A 150 6.22 -5.07 -14.98
CA ILE A 150 5.00 -4.56 -15.64
C ILE A 150 3.80 -5.47 -15.35
N ALA A 151 4.00 -6.79 -15.39
CA ALA A 151 2.94 -7.76 -15.05
C ALA A 151 2.51 -7.63 -13.57
N PHE A 152 3.47 -7.41 -12.66
CA PHE A 152 3.20 -7.14 -11.25
C PHE A 152 2.32 -5.90 -11.08
N LEU A 153 2.69 -4.75 -11.65
CA LEU A 153 1.92 -3.51 -11.56
C LEU A 153 0.48 -3.67 -12.09
N LYS A 154 0.32 -4.36 -13.22
CA LYS A 154 -1.01 -4.66 -13.80
C LYS A 154 -1.84 -5.63 -12.96
N GLY A 155 -1.19 -6.49 -12.20
CA GLY A 155 -1.82 -7.50 -11.34
C GLY A 155 -2.23 -6.99 -9.97
N LEU A 156 -1.85 -5.76 -9.59
CA LEU A 156 -2.19 -5.18 -8.29
C LEU A 156 -3.70 -5.01 -8.13
N LYS A 157 -4.21 -5.41 -6.95
CA LYS A 157 -5.63 -5.27 -6.60
C LYS A 157 -5.89 -3.85 -6.08
N THR A 158 -7.11 -3.36 -6.24
CA THR A 158 -7.51 -2.06 -5.69
C THR A 158 -7.86 -2.11 -4.21
N HIS A 159 -8.27 -3.28 -3.71
CA HIS A 159 -8.61 -3.52 -2.31
C HIS A 159 -8.55 -5.00 -1.97
N TYR A 160 -8.55 -5.31 -0.66
CA TYR A 160 -8.68 -6.65 -0.13
C TYR A 160 -9.56 -6.63 1.12
N LEU A 161 -10.63 -7.41 1.11
CA LEU A 161 -11.57 -7.54 2.24
C LEU A 161 -11.44 -8.93 2.86
N VAL A 162 -11.17 -8.98 4.15
CA VAL A 162 -11.06 -10.22 4.91
C VAL A 162 -11.45 -9.99 6.38
N ASN A 163 -12.21 -10.90 6.96
CA ASN A 163 -12.58 -10.89 8.38
C ASN A 163 -13.16 -9.55 8.90
N GLY A 164 -13.90 -8.80 8.05
CA GLY A 164 -14.47 -7.51 8.41
C GLY A 164 -13.47 -6.34 8.37
N THR A 165 -12.23 -6.58 7.91
CA THR A 165 -11.21 -5.56 7.66
C THR A 165 -11.04 -5.34 6.17
N LEU A 166 -11.14 -4.09 5.75
CA LEU A 166 -10.91 -3.65 4.38
C LEU A 166 -9.54 -2.98 4.27
N PHE A 167 -8.66 -3.58 3.51
CA PHE A 167 -7.38 -2.98 3.12
C PHE A 167 -7.54 -2.24 1.80
N VAL A 168 -7.07 -1.00 1.74
CA VAL A 168 -7.15 -0.14 0.57
C VAL A 168 -6.00 0.87 0.61
N HIS A 169 -5.61 1.45 -0.54
CA HIS A 169 -4.49 2.39 -0.52
C HIS A 169 -4.85 3.72 0.17
N ALA A 170 -5.83 4.47 -0.36
CA ALA A 170 -6.13 5.81 0.17
C ALA A 170 -7.33 5.85 1.13
N GLY A 171 -8.36 5.06 0.86
CA GLY A 171 -9.60 5.04 1.62
C GLY A 171 -10.78 4.65 0.76
N ILE A 172 -11.97 4.93 1.25
CA ILE A 172 -13.24 4.71 0.56
C ILE A 172 -14.10 5.97 0.61
N ARG A 173 -14.92 6.19 -0.39
CA ARG A 173 -15.99 7.20 -0.31
C ARG A 173 -17.03 6.74 0.70
N PRO A 174 -17.30 7.53 1.75
CA PRO A 174 -18.28 7.16 2.78
C PRO A 174 -19.68 6.92 2.20
N GLU A 175 -20.45 6.06 2.85
CA GLU A 175 -21.87 5.76 2.54
C GLU A 175 -22.10 5.12 1.16
N ILE A 176 -21.04 4.79 0.44
CA ILE A 176 -21.10 4.09 -0.86
C ILE A 176 -20.62 2.65 -0.67
N SER A 177 -21.36 1.70 -1.23
CA SER A 177 -20.98 0.28 -1.16
C SER A 177 -19.63 0.03 -1.82
N LEU A 178 -18.89 -0.96 -1.33
CA LEU A 178 -17.58 -1.32 -1.88
C LEU A 178 -17.63 -1.62 -3.39
N ALA A 179 -18.70 -2.24 -3.86
CA ALA A 179 -18.90 -2.54 -5.27
C ALA A 179 -19.13 -1.29 -6.16
N ALA A 180 -19.51 -0.16 -5.56
CA ALA A 180 -19.73 1.11 -6.25
C ALA A 180 -18.57 2.10 -6.09
N GLN A 181 -17.52 1.74 -5.34
CA GLN A 181 -16.30 2.53 -5.23
C GLN A 181 -15.58 2.58 -6.58
N THR A 182 -15.07 3.74 -6.94
CA THR A 182 -14.22 3.87 -8.13
C THR A 182 -12.75 3.61 -7.79
N GLU A 183 -11.95 3.14 -8.74
CA GLU A 183 -10.51 3.00 -8.54
C GLU A 183 -9.89 4.33 -8.08
N THR A 184 -10.36 5.41 -8.62
CA THR A 184 -9.96 6.76 -8.24
C THR A 184 -10.19 7.07 -6.76
N ASP A 185 -11.37 6.75 -6.21
CA ASP A 185 -11.62 6.95 -4.78
C ASP A 185 -10.66 6.09 -3.95
N LEU A 186 -10.50 4.82 -4.31
CA LEU A 186 -9.64 3.87 -3.59
C LEU A 186 -8.16 4.28 -3.57
N LEU A 187 -7.69 5.00 -4.61
CA LEU A 187 -6.28 5.38 -4.75
C LEU A 187 -5.97 6.84 -4.37
N TRP A 188 -6.98 7.73 -4.28
CA TRP A 188 -6.72 9.17 -4.17
C TRP A 188 -7.53 9.91 -3.12
N ILE A 189 -8.59 9.33 -2.58
CA ILE A 189 -9.48 10.01 -1.63
C ILE A 189 -8.70 10.51 -0.40
N ARG A 190 -9.05 11.69 0.09
CA ARG A 190 -8.45 12.28 1.29
C ARG A 190 -9.52 12.84 2.21
N GLN A 191 -9.88 14.13 2.04
CA GLN A 191 -10.69 14.89 2.98
C GLN A 191 -12.03 14.23 3.31
N GLU A 192 -12.80 13.82 2.29
CA GLU A 192 -14.10 13.19 2.50
C GLU A 192 -14.03 11.93 3.36
N PHE A 193 -12.95 11.13 3.20
CA PHE A 193 -12.72 9.93 3.99
C PHE A 193 -12.19 10.26 5.39
N HIS A 194 -11.26 11.21 5.48
CA HIS A 194 -10.61 11.55 6.76
C HIS A 194 -11.56 12.26 7.73
N ASP A 195 -12.46 13.10 7.22
CA ASP A 195 -13.42 13.85 8.04
C ASP A 195 -14.63 13.03 8.48
N TYR A 196 -14.83 11.85 7.89
CA TYR A 196 -15.95 10.99 8.23
C TYR A 196 -15.73 10.33 9.59
N GLN A 197 -16.62 10.62 10.55
CA GLN A 197 -16.49 10.19 11.94
C GLN A 197 -17.38 8.98 12.31
N ASN A 198 -18.35 8.63 11.45
CA ASN A 198 -19.20 7.49 11.71
C ASN A 198 -18.49 6.18 11.36
N ASP A 199 -19.01 5.09 11.86
CA ASP A 199 -18.50 3.76 11.52
C ASP A 199 -18.70 3.47 10.04
N HIS A 200 -17.67 2.90 9.43
CA HIS A 200 -17.78 2.25 8.13
C HIS A 200 -18.36 0.84 8.30
N GLN A 201 -18.79 0.23 7.22
CA GLN A 201 -19.21 -1.18 7.24
C GLN A 201 -18.05 -2.12 7.62
N TYR A 202 -16.81 -1.64 7.51
CA TYR A 202 -15.55 -2.37 7.75
C TYR A 202 -14.61 -1.51 8.59
N LEU A 203 -13.68 -2.15 9.31
CA LEU A 203 -12.47 -1.44 9.73
C LEU A 203 -11.62 -1.19 8.49
N VAL A 204 -11.30 0.07 8.18
CA VAL A 204 -10.52 0.42 6.98
C VAL A 204 -9.05 0.61 7.33
N VAL A 205 -8.16 -0.21 6.76
CA VAL A 205 -6.71 -0.06 6.89
C VAL A 205 -6.17 0.57 5.61
N HIS A 206 -5.46 1.70 5.75
CA HIS A 206 -5.02 2.49 4.60
C HIS A 206 -3.67 3.19 4.82
N GLY A 207 -3.06 3.68 3.72
CA GLY A 207 -1.86 4.50 3.67
C GLY A 207 -2.09 5.87 3.03
N HIS A 208 -1.31 6.22 2.02
CA HIS A 208 -1.45 7.36 1.12
C HIS A 208 -1.25 8.75 1.74
N THR A 209 -1.69 8.96 2.96
CA THR A 209 -1.58 10.24 3.66
C THR A 209 -0.61 10.09 4.81
N PRO A 210 0.63 10.58 4.65
CA PRO A 210 1.68 10.34 5.63
C PRO A 210 1.37 11.01 6.96
N MET A 211 1.42 10.22 8.03
CA MET A 211 1.25 10.66 9.40
C MET A 211 2.58 10.56 10.14
N GLN A 212 2.73 11.29 11.26
CA GLN A 212 3.92 11.17 12.09
C GLN A 212 4.04 9.79 12.74
N ASN A 213 2.90 9.21 13.09
CA ASN A 213 2.80 7.87 13.69
C ASN A 213 1.64 7.13 13.03
N ILE A 214 1.70 5.81 13.03
CA ILE A 214 0.55 4.95 12.73
C ILE A 214 -0.56 5.30 13.72
N THR A 215 -1.77 5.51 13.23
CA THR A 215 -2.88 6.02 14.05
C THR A 215 -4.17 5.25 13.80
N HIS A 216 -4.78 4.80 14.89
CA HIS A 216 -6.10 4.21 14.92
C HIS A 216 -7.15 5.28 15.25
N TYR A 217 -8.20 5.41 14.44
CA TYR A 217 -9.24 6.45 14.56
C TYR A 217 -10.61 5.87 14.94
N GLY A 218 -10.67 4.62 15.40
CA GLY A 218 -11.92 3.90 15.64
C GLY A 218 -12.45 3.21 14.39
N ASN A 219 -12.82 3.97 13.38
CA ASN A 219 -13.39 3.45 12.13
C ASN A 219 -12.33 3.11 11.06
N ARG A 220 -11.08 3.57 11.22
CA ARG A 220 -9.97 3.33 10.28
C ARG A 220 -8.61 3.34 10.99
N VAL A 221 -7.61 2.76 10.33
CA VAL A 221 -6.20 2.78 10.75
C VAL A 221 -5.35 3.28 9.60
N ASN A 222 -4.66 4.40 9.81
CA ASN A 222 -3.67 4.90 8.86
C ASN A 222 -2.30 4.31 9.20
N ILE A 223 -1.72 3.57 8.25
CA ILE A 223 -0.42 2.89 8.40
C ILE A 223 0.70 3.50 7.57
N ASP A 224 0.47 4.65 6.90
CA ASP A 224 1.55 5.42 6.27
C ASP A 224 2.29 6.24 7.34
N GLY A 225 3.32 5.65 7.93
CA GLY A 225 4.20 6.29 8.89
C GLY A 225 5.19 7.27 8.26
N GLY A 226 5.19 7.43 6.94
CA GLY A 226 6.07 8.35 6.22
C GLY A 226 7.48 7.80 5.99
N ALA A 227 7.62 6.55 5.56
CA ALA A 227 8.90 5.93 5.21
C ALA A 227 9.67 6.75 4.16
N ALA A 228 8.97 7.35 3.18
CA ALA A 228 9.53 8.25 2.18
C ALA A 228 10.17 9.52 2.77
N TYR A 229 9.84 9.87 4.00
CA TYR A 229 10.34 11.06 4.71
C TYR A 229 11.37 10.73 5.79
N GLY A 230 12.05 9.59 5.64
CA GLY A 230 13.12 9.18 6.54
C GLY A 230 12.66 8.49 7.83
N ARG A 231 11.36 8.21 7.99
CA ARG A 231 10.82 7.52 9.16
C ARG A 231 10.87 5.99 8.98
N GLU A 232 10.57 5.28 10.03
CA GLU A 232 10.46 3.82 10.00
C GLU A 232 9.28 3.35 9.15
N LEU A 233 9.44 2.22 8.46
CA LEU A 233 8.33 1.46 7.90
C LEU A 233 7.87 0.46 8.96
N THR A 234 6.86 0.84 9.73
CA THR A 234 6.36 0.03 10.83
C THR A 234 5.14 -0.78 10.36
N PRO A 235 5.23 -2.13 10.32
CA PRO A 235 4.07 -2.96 10.03
C PRO A 235 3.05 -2.89 11.16
N ILE A 236 1.80 -3.22 10.85
CA ILE A 236 0.80 -3.55 11.86
C ILE A 236 0.48 -5.04 11.83
N VAL A 237 -0.07 -5.53 12.94
CA VAL A 237 -0.71 -6.83 13.03
C VAL A 237 -2.13 -6.67 13.56
N ILE A 238 -3.07 -7.36 12.93
CA ILE A 238 -4.48 -7.42 13.30
C ILE A 238 -4.77 -8.85 13.76
N GLU A 239 -5.20 -8.99 14.99
CA GLU A 239 -5.53 -10.27 15.61
C GLU A 239 -6.91 -10.20 16.26
N GLY A 240 -7.90 -10.75 15.59
CA GLY A 240 -9.29 -10.57 15.99
C GLY A 240 -9.75 -9.11 15.91
N ALA A 241 -10.04 -8.51 17.06
CA ALA A 241 -10.41 -7.11 17.18
C ALA A 241 -9.25 -6.19 17.62
N GLU A 242 -8.09 -6.77 17.90
CA GLU A 242 -6.94 -6.02 18.40
C GLU A 242 -5.98 -5.67 17.27
N ILE A 243 -5.41 -4.48 17.35
CA ILE A 243 -4.48 -3.95 16.37
C ILE A 243 -3.22 -3.51 17.09
N PHE A 244 -2.08 -3.92 16.56
CA PHE A 244 -0.78 -3.58 17.13
C PHE A 244 0.14 -3.01 16.06
N ALA A 245 0.91 -1.98 16.40
CA ALA A 245 2.09 -1.60 15.64
C ALA A 245 3.22 -2.58 16.00
N LEU A 246 3.93 -3.10 14.99
CA LEU A 246 5.03 -4.02 15.18
C LEU A 246 6.36 -3.26 15.07
N GLY A 247 6.75 -2.63 16.19
CA GLY A 247 8.01 -1.90 16.31
C GLY A 247 9.21 -2.83 16.57
N ARG A 248 10.40 -2.24 16.68
CA ARG A 248 11.65 -2.98 17.03
C ARG A 248 11.60 -3.66 18.39
N GLY A 249 10.77 -3.16 19.31
CA GLY A 249 10.55 -3.73 20.64
C GLY A 249 9.42 -4.75 20.73
N GLY A 250 8.83 -5.14 19.60
CA GLY A 250 7.68 -6.03 19.53
C GLY A 250 6.36 -5.28 19.33
N ARG A 251 5.25 -5.92 19.69
CA ARG A 251 3.88 -5.40 19.51
C ARG A 251 3.56 -4.28 20.49
N VAL A 252 3.06 -3.17 19.98
CA VAL A 252 2.51 -2.05 20.75
C VAL A 252 1.06 -1.86 20.34
N ARG A 253 0.12 -2.04 21.28
CA ARG A 253 -1.31 -1.93 20.99
C ARG A 253 -1.66 -0.51 20.51
N LEU A 254 -2.47 -0.44 19.47
CA LEU A 254 -3.04 0.81 18.96
C LEU A 254 -4.45 0.96 19.49
N GLU A 255 -4.66 1.98 20.31
CA GLU A 255 -5.98 2.36 20.79
C GLU A 255 -6.57 3.46 19.89
N PRO A 256 -7.91 3.51 19.69
CA PRO A 256 -8.60 4.54 18.92
C PRO A 256 -8.43 5.95 19.50
#